data_9ff84d1e67f872f69b75e08131a75805
#
_entry.id   9ff84d1e67f872f69b75e08131a75805
#
_cell.length_a   1.000
_cell.length_b   1.000
_cell.length_c   1.000
_cell.angle_alpha   90.00
_cell.angle_beta   90.00
_cell.angle_gamma   90.00
#
_symmetry.space_group_name_H-M   'P 1'
#
loop_
_entity.id
_entity.type
_entity.pdbx_description
1 polymer ?
#
loop_
_entity_poly.entity_id
_entity_poly.type
_entity_poly.pdbx_seq_one_letter_code
_entity_poly.pdbx_strand_id
1 'polypeptide(L)'
;MPCFELLLQHLHSHPQRLHQLHAVLITTGFHLPSPPRGLLPIRQGSSAAFFYNCLIRACLRHRDRPDTSLRLFAQMLAHGVRPNRHTFPSLLKAAAAAPSPSSGRAIHAQAVRRGLLLDDFTNCSLVDFYARVGDLGSARKTFDELPQPDLASRNSMLHALCVHGDLASALALFESMVDGNAISWTSLINGYARNGDFHEAIVLFRRWIMQKDVPSRPNEAMLVSVLSACANLDHHRALSRGLEIHGFIVRNEAPLTAFLGTALIDMYSKHGHLGYCTDVFQATREKGVVCTWNAMISALARNGRAASALHLFDAMTTSGLRPNHVTFVVVLTACAMQKLVDEGLRWFESMSTEFGVVPLMEHYGCVVDLLGRAGFLKEAFDFIGRMPFEADASVWGALLGACKVHENVQFGDGVGKQLIELKPWHAGLYMVLRNIYAGAGRWDDAARMKKALQNSGMKKPTGYSWIVSGNCV
;
A
#
# COMPACT_ATOMS: atom_id res chain seq x y z
N MET A 1 -26.31 -5.06 32.78
CA MET A 1 -25.79 -5.36 31.42
C MET A 1 -25.97 -4.21 30.43
N PRO A 2 -27.12 -3.49 30.31
CA PRO A 2 -27.28 -2.40 29.34
C PRO A 2 -26.33 -1.20 29.50
N CYS A 3 -25.97 -0.85 30.74
CA CYS A 3 -25.03 0.25 31.00
C CYS A 3 -23.61 0.00 30.50
N PHE A 4 -23.18 -1.24 30.41
CA PHE A 4 -21.82 -1.60 30.01
C PHE A 4 -21.66 -1.58 28.47
N GLU A 5 -22.68 -1.98 27.73
CA GLU A 5 -22.70 -1.87 26.26
C GLU A 5 -22.80 -0.39 25.81
N LEU A 6 -23.56 0.42 26.51
CA LEU A 6 -23.63 1.88 26.32
C LEU A 6 -22.27 2.55 26.63
N LEU A 7 -21.55 2.12 27.68
CA LEU A 7 -20.21 2.58 28.00
C LEU A 7 -19.21 2.20 26.92
N LEU A 8 -19.29 1.00 26.35
CA LEU A 8 -18.45 0.57 25.24
C LEU A 8 -18.76 1.32 23.95
N GLN A 9 -20.01 1.64 23.66
CA GLN A 9 -20.39 2.47 22.52
C GLN A 9 -19.90 3.92 22.67
N HIS A 10 -19.94 4.50 23.87
CA HIS A 10 -19.40 5.83 24.15
C HIS A 10 -17.86 5.88 24.15
N LEU A 11 -17.18 4.76 24.46
CA LEU A 11 -15.72 4.67 24.37
C LEU A 11 -15.21 4.69 22.93
N HIS A 12 -16.06 4.37 21.95
CA HIS A 12 -15.70 4.43 20.54
C HIS A 12 -15.52 5.85 20.00
N SER A 13 -16.05 6.87 20.69
CA SER A 13 -16.06 8.24 20.22
C SER A 13 -15.01 9.19 20.86
N HIS A 14 -14.37 8.80 22.00
CA HIS A 14 -13.47 9.71 22.72
C HIS A 14 -12.21 9.01 23.29
N PRO A 15 -11.02 9.17 22.66
CA PRO A 15 -9.76 8.56 23.12
C PRO A 15 -9.34 8.98 24.53
N GLN A 16 -9.58 10.24 24.91
CA GLN A 16 -9.23 10.76 26.25
C GLN A 16 -9.99 10.07 27.39
N ARG A 17 -11.22 9.63 27.16
CA ARG A 17 -12.01 8.87 28.15
C ARG A 17 -11.50 7.44 28.36
N LEU A 18 -10.82 6.88 27.36
CA LEU A 18 -10.19 5.56 27.47
C LEU A 18 -9.08 5.55 28.52
N HIS A 19 -8.25 6.60 28.56
CA HIS A 19 -7.22 6.78 29.59
C HIS A 19 -7.81 7.05 30.97
N GLN A 20 -8.90 7.79 31.06
CA GLN A 20 -9.60 8.04 32.32
C GLN A 20 -10.23 6.78 32.89
N LEU A 21 -10.88 5.96 32.07
CA LEU A 21 -11.43 4.67 32.46
C LEU A 21 -10.33 3.68 32.86
N HIS A 22 -9.23 3.66 32.14
CA HIS A 22 -8.08 2.87 32.48
C HIS A 22 -7.47 3.30 33.83
N ALA A 23 -7.33 4.61 34.05
CA ALA A 23 -6.86 5.14 35.34
C ALA A 23 -7.82 4.80 36.49
N VAL A 24 -9.13 4.93 36.31
CA VAL A 24 -10.14 4.57 37.30
C VAL A 24 -10.09 3.07 37.64
N LEU A 25 -9.86 2.21 36.65
CA LEU A 25 -9.74 0.77 36.86
C LEU A 25 -8.47 0.37 37.64
N ILE A 26 -7.36 1.08 37.39
CA ILE A 26 -6.11 0.87 38.14
C ILE A 26 -6.28 1.38 39.56
N THR A 27 -6.88 2.56 39.76
CA THR A 27 -7.00 3.20 41.06
C THR A 27 -8.06 2.57 41.97
N THR A 28 -9.14 2.03 41.40
CA THR A 28 -10.22 1.39 42.16
C THR A 28 -9.94 -0.08 42.51
N GLY A 29 -8.77 -0.63 42.08
CA GLY A 29 -8.40 -2.02 42.32
C GLY A 29 -9.57 -2.93 41.97
N PHE A 30 -9.89 -3.03 40.68
CA PHE A 30 -11.13 -3.62 40.14
C PHE A 30 -11.45 -4.99 40.77
N HIS A 31 -11.99 -4.95 41.98
CA HIS A 31 -12.72 -6.08 42.57
C HIS A 31 -14.13 -6.05 41.96
N LEU A 32 -14.39 -6.93 41.01
CA LEU A 32 -15.76 -7.24 40.62
C LEU A 32 -16.53 -7.56 41.90
N PRO A 33 -17.62 -6.83 42.20
CA PRO A 33 -18.43 -7.17 43.37
C PRO A 33 -18.85 -8.62 43.24
N SER A 34 -18.67 -9.39 44.32
CA SER A 34 -19.14 -10.78 44.39
C SER A 34 -20.61 -10.80 43.98
N PRO A 35 -21.05 -11.70 43.07
CA PRO A 35 -22.44 -11.77 42.69
C PRO A 35 -23.29 -12.06 43.93
N PRO A 36 -24.49 -11.45 44.04
CA PRO A 36 -25.40 -11.74 45.12
C PRO A 36 -25.67 -13.25 45.19
N ARG A 37 -25.64 -13.82 46.40
CA ARG A 37 -25.85 -15.23 46.65
C ARG A 37 -27.17 -15.70 45.96
N GLY A 38 -27.03 -16.54 44.93
CA GLY A 38 -28.16 -17.14 44.25
C GLY A 38 -28.08 -17.25 42.75
N LEU A 39 -27.10 -16.65 42.07
CA LEU A 39 -26.88 -16.84 40.63
C LEU A 39 -25.63 -17.73 40.43
N LEU A 40 -25.73 -18.68 39.51
CA LEU A 40 -24.68 -19.62 39.12
C LEU A 40 -23.33 -18.90 38.92
N PRO A 41 -22.20 -19.47 39.34
CA PRO A 41 -20.91 -18.81 39.31
C PRO A 41 -20.48 -18.55 37.85
N ILE A 42 -20.70 -17.33 37.39
CA ILE A 42 -20.01 -16.81 36.18
C ILE A 42 -18.52 -16.86 36.52
N ARG A 43 -17.75 -17.71 35.86
CA ARG A 43 -16.32 -17.90 36.04
C ARG A 43 -15.64 -16.53 36.05
N GLN A 44 -15.14 -16.11 37.23
CA GLN A 44 -14.55 -14.79 37.52
C GLN A 44 -13.41 -14.39 36.57
N GLY A 45 -12.78 -15.34 35.85
CA GLY A 45 -11.72 -15.09 34.89
C GLY A 45 -12.15 -14.59 33.51
N SER A 46 -13.41 -14.82 33.09
CA SER A 46 -13.84 -14.48 31.73
C SER A 46 -14.18 -12.99 31.55
N SER A 47 -14.65 -12.33 32.60
CA SER A 47 -15.05 -10.92 32.58
C SER A 47 -13.85 -9.97 32.51
N ALA A 48 -12.78 -10.23 33.26
CA ALA A 48 -11.57 -9.41 33.25
C ALA A 48 -10.81 -9.54 31.92
N ALA A 49 -10.69 -10.77 31.37
CA ALA A 49 -10.08 -10.98 30.06
C ALA A 49 -10.85 -10.30 28.93
N PHE A 50 -12.20 -10.36 28.97
CA PHE A 50 -13.05 -9.65 28.01
C PHE A 50 -12.81 -8.15 28.04
N PHE A 51 -12.70 -7.56 29.23
CA PHE A 51 -12.46 -6.14 29.40
C PHE A 51 -11.11 -5.71 28.82
N TYR A 52 -10.01 -6.43 29.16
CA TYR A 52 -8.70 -6.15 28.57
C TYR A 52 -8.72 -6.29 27.04
N ASN A 53 -9.42 -7.28 26.49
CA ASN A 53 -9.56 -7.46 25.05
C ASN A 53 -10.27 -6.28 24.38
N CYS A 54 -11.30 -5.72 25.03
CA CYS A 54 -11.99 -4.52 24.54
C CYS A 54 -11.07 -3.29 24.53
N LEU A 55 -10.28 -3.09 25.59
CA LEU A 55 -9.32 -1.98 25.68
C LEU A 55 -8.22 -2.11 24.62
N ILE A 56 -7.61 -3.28 24.49
CA ILE A 56 -6.57 -3.56 23.48
C ILE A 56 -7.12 -3.30 22.07
N ARG A 57 -8.34 -3.76 21.77
CA ARG A 57 -8.99 -3.54 20.48
C ARG A 57 -9.33 -2.08 20.23
N ALA A 58 -9.75 -1.34 21.26
CA ALA A 58 -10.05 0.09 21.15
C ALA A 58 -8.77 0.90 20.85
N CYS A 59 -7.64 0.60 21.52
CA CYS A 59 -6.35 1.24 21.25
C CYS A 59 -5.85 1.01 19.82
N LEU A 60 -6.15 -0.13 19.20
CA LEU A 60 -5.77 -0.41 17.80
C LEU A 60 -6.50 0.45 16.77
N ARG A 61 -7.72 0.89 17.08
CA ARG A 61 -8.51 1.76 16.18
C ARG A 61 -7.95 3.18 16.12
N HIS A 62 -7.30 3.63 17.19
CA HIS A 62 -6.60 4.90 17.27
C HIS A 62 -5.14 4.67 16.88
N ARG A 63 -4.81 4.93 15.62
CA ARG A 63 -3.53 4.62 14.94
C ARG A 63 -2.25 5.11 15.64
N ASP A 64 -2.36 5.90 16.70
CA ASP A 64 -1.23 6.69 17.20
C ASP A 64 -0.28 5.97 18.17
N ARG A 65 -0.65 4.81 18.75
CA ARG A 65 0.22 4.15 19.74
C ARG A 65 0.03 2.61 19.80
N PRO A 66 0.68 1.84 18.93
CA PRO A 66 0.72 0.37 19.06
C PRO A 66 1.29 -0.06 20.42
N ASP A 67 2.23 0.70 21.00
CA ASP A 67 2.80 0.45 22.32
C ASP A 67 1.77 0.42 23.46
N THR A 68 0.67 1.17 23.35
CA THR A 68 -0.37 1.16 24.40
C THR A 68 -1.06 -0.20 24.51
N SER A 69 -1.34 -0.85 23.38
CA SER A 69 -1.92 -2.21 23.35
C SER A 69 -0.98 -3.23 23.98
N LEU A 70 0.34 -3.10 23.73
CA LEU A 70 1.35 -3.97 24.30
C LEU A 70 1.53 -3.75 25.81
N ARG A 71 1.46 -2.49 26.28
CA ARG A 71 1.47 -2.17 27.73
C ARG A 71 0.25 -2.71 28.45
N LEU A 72 -0.94 -2.61 27.87
CA LEU A 72 -2.17 -3.19 28.40
C LEU A 72 -2.06 -4.71 28.55
N PHE A 73 -1.41 -5.37 27.60
CA PHE A 73 -1.14 -6.80 27.71
C PHE A 73 -0.18 -7.14 28.85
N ALA A 74 0.90 -6.37 29.02
CA ALA A 74 1.81 -6.54 30.14
C ALA A 74 1.08 -6.36 31.49
N GLN A 75 0.20 -5.37 31.62
CA GLN A 75 -0.64 -5.18 32.81
C GLN A 75 -1.64 -6.33 33.02
N MET A 76 -2.26 -6.83 31.93
CA MET A 76 -3.13 -8.02 32.00
C MET A 76 -2.41 -9.21 32.63
N LEU A 77 -1.16 -9.44 32.22
CA LEU A 77 -0.33 -10.50 32.78
C LEU A 77 0.06 -10.22 34.23
N ALA A 78 0.46 -8.98 34.57
CA ALA A 78 0.81 -8.56 35.91
C ALA A 78 -0.35 -8.72 36.91
N HIS A 79 -1.58 -8.49 36.48
CA HIS A 79 -2.79 -8.69 37.28
C HIS A 79 -3.27 -10.14 37.30
N GLY A 80 -2.50 -11.10 36.79
CA GLY A 80 -2.84 -12.52 36.78
C GLY A 80 -4.02 -12.89 35.86
N VAL A 81 -4.46 -11.97 35.00
CA VAL A 81 -5.56 -12.25 34.08
C VAL A 81 -5.04 -13.08 32.91
N ARG A 82 -5.66 -14.24 32.69
CA ARG A 82 -5.23 -15.17 31.62
C ARG A 82 -5.68 -14.69 30.25
N PRO A 83 -4.74 -14.45 29.30
CA PRO A 83 -5.07 -14.19 27.90
C PRO A 83 -5.79 -15.39 27.28
N ASN A 84 -6.69 -15.11 26.35
CA ASN A 84 -7.44 -16.12 25.60
C ASN A 84 -7.31 -15.91 24.09
N ARG A 85 -7.93 -16.79 23.28
CA ARG A 85 -7.91 -16.72 21.81
C ARG A 85 -8.31 -15.35 21.23
N HIS A 86 -9.11 -14.54 21.92
CA HIS A 86 -9.52 -13.22 21.47
C HIS A 86 -8.52 -12.12 21.81
N THR A 87 -7.56 -12.39 22.68
CA THR A 87 -6.49 -11.47 23.08
C THR A 87 -5.41 -11.38 21.99
N PHE A 88 -4.96 -12.53 21.46
CA PHE A 88 -3.80 -12.65 20.58
C PHE A 88 -3.97 -11.95 19.23
N PRO A 89 -5.09 -12.04 18.52
CA PRO A 89 -5.26 -11.39 17.21
C PRO A 89 -5.04 -9.88 17.25
N SER A 90 -5.58 -9.22 18.29
CA SER A 90 -5.42 -7.78 18.45
C SER A 90 -4.00 -7.38 18.83
N LEU A 91 -3.33 -8.17 19.68
CA LEU A 91 -1.95 -7.92 20.07
C LEU A 91 -0.96 -8.12 18.92
N LEU A 92 -1.14 -9.18 18.13
CA LEU A 92 -0.29 -9.45 16.96
C LEU A 92 -0.43 -8.36 15.90
N LYS A 93 -1.65 -7.84 15.72
CA LYS A 93 -1.89 -6.68 14.85
C LYS A 93 -1.18 -5.42 15.37
N ALA A 94 -1.17 -5.19 16.69
CA ALA A 94 -0.40 -4.10 17.29
C ALA A 94 1.11 -4.31 17.14
N ALA A 95 1.59 -5.53 17.37
CA ALA A 95 3.00 -5.89 17.24
C ALA A 95 3.51 -5.76 15.79
N ALA A 96 2.67 -6.04 14.80
CA ALA A 96 3.00 -5.85 13.38
C ALA A 96 3.15 -4.37 12.98
N ALA A 97 2.54 -3.46 13.73
CA ALA A 97 2.68 -2.01 13.54
C ALA A 97 3.82 -1.40 14.38
N ALA A 98 4.42 -2.18 15.29
CA ALA A 98 5.52 -1.72 16.13
C ALA A 98 6.86 -1.72 15.36
N PRO A 99 7.81 -0.84 15.73
CA PRO A 99 9.10 -0.73 15.03
C PRO A 99 10.00 -1.96 15.19
N SER A 100 9.72 -2.86 16.16
CA SER A 100 10.51 -4.06 16.39
C SER A 100 9.66 -5.33 16.40
N PRO A 101 10.04 -6.38 15.64
CA PRO A 101 9.34 -7.66 15.62
C PRO A 101 9.47 -8.47 16.93
N SER A 102 10.31 -8.04 17.87
CA SER A 102 10.57 -8.76 19.13
C SER A 102 9.32 -8.93 20.00
N SER A 103 8.46 -7.91 20.06
CA SER A 103 7.18 -7.97 20.79
C SER A 103 6.24 -9.04 20.25
N GLY A 104 6.14 -9.18 18.93
CA GLY A 104 5.33 -10.22 18.31
C GLY A 104 5.86 -11.62 18.57
N ARG A 105 7.19 -11.82 18.57
CA ARG A 105 7.79 -13.10 18.95
C ARG A 105 7.53 -13.45 20.42
N ALA A 106 7.57 -12.46 21.31
CA ALA A 106 7.21 -12.67 22.73
C ALA A 106 5.73 -13.06 22.88
N ILE A 107 4.82 -12.44 22.10
CA ILE A 107 3.40 -12.80 22.08
C ILE A 107 3.22 -14.21 21.53
N HIS A 108 3.93 -14.60 20.47
CA HIS A 108 3.92 -15.97 19.94
C HIS A 108 4.35 -16.98 21.04
N ALA A 109 5.46 -16.74 21.74
CA ALA A 109 5.89 -17.59 22.83
C ALA A 109 4.82 -17.71 23.96
N GLN A 110 4.05 -16.65 24.21
CA GLN A 110 2.94 -16.69 25.15
C GLN A 110 1.75 -17.52 24.63
N ALA A 111 1.48 -17.51 23.32
CA ALA A 111 0.46 -18.35 22.70
C ALA A 111 0.85 -19.84 22.79
N VAL A 112 2.12 -20.17 22.51
CA VAL A 112 2.71 -21.52 22.67
C VAL A 112 2.50 -22.05 24.08
N ARG A 113 2.94 -21.28 25.09
CA ARG A 113 2.84 -21.67 26.52
C ARG A 113 1.41 -21.94 26.98
N ARG A 114 0.42 -21.42 26.27
CA ARG A 114 -1.01 -21.59 26.58
C ARG A 114 -1.72 -22.63 25.71
N GLY A 115 -0.98 -23.28 24.82
CA GLY A 115 -1.55 -24.28 23.90
C GLY A 115 -2.52 -23.71 22.89
N LEU A 116 -2.35 -22.42 22.50
CA LEU A 116 -3.26 -21.73 21.58
C LEU A 116 -2.77 -21.74 20.12
N LEU A 117 -1.71 -22.48 19.79
CA LEU A 117 -1.23 -22.59 18.40
C LEU A 117 -2.20 -23.35 17.50
N LEU A 118 -2.95 -24.29 18.06
CA LEU A 118 -3.97 -25.06 17.33
C LEU A 118 -5.32 -24.33 17.23
N ASP A 119 -5.42 -23.10 17.76
CA ASP A 119 -6.60 -22.25 17.59
C ASP A 119 -6.47 -21.47 16.28
N ASP A 120 -7.39 -21.67 15.36
CA ASP A 120 -7.36 -21.11 14.01
C ASP A 120 -7.24 -19.57 14.01
N PHE A 121 -7.94 -18.87 14.93
CA PHE A 121 -7.86 -17.42 15.04
C PHE A 121 -6.49 -16.91 15.45
N THR A 122 -5.86 -17.60 16.42
CA THR A 122 -4.52 -17.26 16.89
C THR A 122 -3.48 -17.57 15.83
N ASN A 123 -3.58 -18.74 15.20
CA ASN A 123 -2.68 -19.17 14.13
C ASN A 123 -2.75 -18.26 12.90
N CYS A 124 -3.95 -18.00 12.40
CA CYS A 124 -4.20 -17.05 11.30
C CYS A 124 -3.56 -15.67 11.57
N SER A 125 -3.68 -15.18 12.80
CA SER A 125 -3.11 -13.90 13.21
C SER A 125 -1.58 -13.93 13.33
N LEU A 126 -1.00 -15.07 13.69
CA LEU A 126 0.45 -15.28 13.71
C LEU A 126 1.01 -15.34 12.28
N VAL A 127 0.34 -16.02 11.37
CA VAL A 127 0.70 -16.05 9.94
C VAL A 127 0.69 -14.63 9.37
N ASP A 128 -0.38 -13.84 9.61
CA ASP A 128 -0.47 -12.43 9.16
C ASP A 128 0.64 -11.57 9.79
N PHE A 129 0.93 -11.75 11.08
CA PHE A 129 2.01 -11.05 11.76
C PHE A 129 3.37 -11.34 11.11
N TYR A 130 3.74 -12.60 10.93
CA TYR A 130 5.02 -12.98 10.34
C TYR A 130 5.13 -12.53 8.87
N ALA A 131 4.04 -12.60 8.12
CA ALA A 131 3.97 -12.05 6.78
C ALA A 131 4.29 -10.55 6.75
N ARG A 132 3.70 -9.76 7.65
CA ARG A 132 3.92 -8.30 7.73
C ARG A 132 5.34 -7.91 8.15
N VAL A 133 5.98 -8.70 8.99
CA VAL A 133 7.38 -8.44 9.42
C VAL A 133 8.43 -9.03 8.48
N GLY A 134 8.02 -9.67 7.39
CA GLY A 134 8.93 -10.18 6.37
C GLY A 134 9.49 -11.58 6.65
N ASP A 135 8.96 -12.31 7.63
CA ASP A 135 9.44 -13.63 8.03
C ASP A 135 8.52 -14.75 7.50
N LEU A 136 8.58 -15.00 6.18
CA LEU A 136 7.78 -16.03 5.53
C LEU A 136 8.08 -17.45 6.07
N GLY A 137 9.33 -17.70 6.50
CA GLY A 137 9.72 -18.99 7.08
C GLY A 137 8.98 -19.32 8.36
N SER A 138 8.86 -18.33 9.27
CA SER A 138 8.06 -18.46 10.49
C SER A 138 6.56 -18.53 10.22
N ALA A 139 6.07 -17.80 9.21
CA ALA A 139 4.67 -17.88 8.79
C ALA A 139 4.31 -19.30 8.33
N ARG A 140 5.15 -19.92 7.49
CA ARG A 140 4.97 -21.31 7.02
C ARG A 140 4.97 -22.30 8.19
N LYS A 141 5.98 -22.24 9.07
CA LYS A 141 6.05 -23.11 10.24
C LYS A 141 4.78 -23.04 11.08
N THR A 142 4.32 -21.83 11.36
CA THR A 142 3.09 -21.63 12.15
C THR A 142 1.86 -22.22 11.45
N PHE A 143 1.76 -22.05 10.13
CA PHE A 143 0.67 -22.62 9.35
C PHE A 143 0.71 -24.16 9.34
N ASP A 144 1.89 -24.75 9.17
CA ASP A 144 2.10 -26.20 9.08
C ASP A 144 1.85 -26.93 10.42
N GLU A 145 1.82 -26.18 11.55
CA GLU A 145 1.45 -26.70 12.87
C GLU A 145 -0.05 -27.03 13.00
N LEU A 146 -0.90 -26.47 12.10
CA LEU A 146 -2.32 -26.81 12.08
C LEU A 146 -2.57 -28.13 11.35
N PRO A 147 -3.15 -29.14 12.01
CA PRO A 147 -3.44 -30.43 11.36
C PRO A 147 -4.44 -30.32 10.21
N GLN A 148 -5.42 -29.43 10.35
CA GLN A 148 -6.47 -29.16 9.36
C GLN A 148 -6.75 -27.64 9.34
N PRO A 149 -5.95 -26.88 8.58
CA PRO A 149 -6.18 -25.44 8.47
C PRO A 149 -7.56 -25.12 7.90
N ASP A 150 -8.28 -24.22 8.55
CA ASP A 150 -9.56 -23.71 8.04
C ASP A 150 -9.36 -22.81 6.82
N LEU A 151 -10.43 -22.40 6.17
CA LEU A 151 -10.38 -21.53 4.99
C LEU A 151 -9.74 -20.18 5.30
N ALA A 152 -9.92 -19.64 6.49
CA ALA A 152 -9.34 -18.35 6.90
C ALA A 152 -7.81 -18.45 7.05
N SER A 153 -7.31 -19.51 7.68
CA SER A 153 -5.89 -19.79 7.83
C SER A 153 -5.20 -20.02 6.47
N ARG A 154 -5.86 -20.77 5.57
CA ARG A 154 -5.38 -20.97 4.19
C ARG A 154 -5.32 -19.64 3.42
N ASN A 155 -6.36 -18.79 3.52
CA ASN A 155 -6.37 -17.47 2.89
C ASN A 155 -5.28 -16.54 3.45
N SER A 156 -4.98 -16.62 4.74
CA SER A 156 -3.90 -15.85 5.37
C SER A 156 -2.53 -16.29 4.87
N MET A 157 -2.31 -17.61 4.75
CA MET A 157 -1.06 -18.13 4.18
C MET A 157 -0.94 -17.80 2.70
N LEU A 158 -2.02 -17.92 1.92
CA LEU A 158 -2.09 -17.51 0.52
C LEU A 158 -1.69 -16.03 0.36
N HIS A 159 -2.26 -15.16 1.20
CA HIS A 159 -1.91 -13.74 1.21
C HIS A 159 -0.43 -13.51 1.57
N ALA A 160 0.08 -14.23 2.58
CA ALA A 160 1.49 -14.16 2.97
C ALA A 160 2.43 -14.51 1.81
N LEU A 161 2.18 -15.62 1.13
CA LEU A 161 2.94 -16.06 -0.04
C LEU A 161 2.92 -15.01 -1.17
N CYS A 162 1.73 -14.46 -1.47
CA CYS A 162 1.56 -13.42 -2.47
C CYS A 162 2.33 -12.13 -2.14
N VAL A 163 2.30 -11.68 -0.88
CA VAL A 163 3.03 -10.48 -0.44
C VAL A 163 4.54 -10.65 -0.59
N HIS A 164 5.05 -11.85 -0.36
CA HIS A 164 6.48 -12.16 -0.46
C HIS A 164 6.93 -12.59 -1.86
N GLY A 165 6.04 -12.59 -2.86
CA GLY A 165 6.35 -12.92 -4.23
C GLY A 165 6.56 -14.41 -4.52
N ASP A 166 6.24 -15.29 -3.56
CA ASP A 166 6.27 -16.74 -3.79
C ASP A 166 4.97 -17.21 -4.46
N LEU A 167 4.79 -16.77 -5.70
CA LEU A 167 3.57 -17.01 -6.47
C LEU A 167 3.39 -18.48 -6.83
N ALA A 168 4.48 -19.23 -7.00
CA ALA A 168 4.43 -20.65 -7.29
C ALA A 168 3.81 -21.44 -6.12
N SER A 169 4.29 -21.18 -4.89
CA SER A 169 3.71 -21.79 -3.68
C SER A 169 2.28 -21.28 -3.42
N ALA A 170 2.00 -20.02 -3.74
CA ALA A 170 0.65 -19.47 -3.61
C ALA A 170 -0.35 -20.19 -4.52
N LEU A 171 0.02 -20.42 -5.79
CA LEU A 171 -0.81 -21.15 -6.75
C LEU A 171 -1.01 -22.60 -6.32
N ALA A 172 0.06 -23.29 -5.90
CA ALA A 172 -0.01 -24.67 -5.42
C ALA A 172 -0.94 -24.81 -4.20
N LEU A 173 -0.82 -23.89 -3.22
CA LEU A 173 -1.73 -23.85 -2.07
C LEU A 173 -3.17 -23.64 -2.53
N PHE A 174 -3.41 -22.67 -3.40
CA PHE A 174 -4.75 -22.36 -3.91
C PHE A 174 -5.36 -23.56 -4.66
N GLU A 175 -4.61 -24.26 -5.49
CA GLU A 175 -5.09 -25.44 -6.24
C GLU A 175 -5.39 -26.64 -5.32
N SER A 176 -4.76 -26.71 -4.15
CA SER A 176 -5.07 -27.70 -3.12
C SER A 176 -6.37 -27.39 -2.35
N MET A 177 -6.93 -26.15 -2.49
CA MET A 177 -8.14 -25.74 -1.78
C MET A 177 -9.39 -26.17 -2.53
N VAL A 178 -10.15 -27.12 -1.97
CA VAL A 178 -11.43 -27.59 -2.55
C VAL A 178 -12.50 -26.49 -2.47
N ASP A 179 -12.45 -25.67 -1.40
CA ASP A 179 -13.49 -24.68 -1.05
C ASP A 179 -13.04 -23.24 -1.27
N GLY A 180 -12.20 -22.99 -2.27
CA GLY A 180 -11.70 -21.64 -2.56
C GLY A 180 -12.84 -20.66 -2.86
N ASN A 181 -12.99 -19.62 -2.02
CA ASN A 181 -14.04 -18.61 -2.15
C ASN A 181 -13.55 -17.33 -2.86
N ALA A 182 -14.44 -16.33 -3.02
CA ALA A 182 -14.10 -15.05 -3.63
C ALA A 182 -12.89 -14.34 -2.96
N ILE A 183 -12.66 -14.56 -1.66
CA ILE A 183 -11.50 -13.99 -0.93
C ILE A 183 -10.21 -14.68 -1.38
N SER A 184 -10.22 -16.01 -1.52
CA SER A 184 -9.06 -16.79 -2.00
C SER A 184 -8.66 -16.35 -3.41
N TRP A 185 -9.61 -16.25 -4.33
CA TRP A 185 -9.40 -15.77 -5.69
C TRP A 185 -8.90 -14.32 -5.72
N THR A 186 -9.50 -13.43 -4.91
CA THR A 186 -9.05 -12.04 -4.81
C THR A 186 -7.62 -11.94 -4.31
N SER A 187 -7.27 -12.73 -3.30
CA SER A 187 -5.92 -12.75 -2.74
C SER A 187 -4.88 -13.18 -3.78
N LEU A 188 -5.19 -14.23 -4.55
CA LEU A 188 -4.30 -14.73 -5.59
C LEU A 188 -4.17 -13.74 -6.75
N ILE A 189 -5.27 -13.25 -7.31
CA ILE A 189 -5.29 -12.28 -8.41
C ILE A 189 -4.54 -11.00 -8.01
N ASN A 190 -4.82 -10.47 -6.83
CA ASN A 190 -4.11 -9.29 -6.30
C ASN A 190 -2.62 -9.57 -6.08
N GLY A 191 -2.27 -10.78 -5.62
CA GLY A 191 -0.90 -11.23 -5.47
C GLY A 191 -0.13 -11.16 -6.79
N TYR A 192 -0.65 -11.77 -7.84
CA TYR A 192 -0.04 -11.72 -9.18
C TYR A 192 0.06 -10.29 -9.71
N ALA A 193 -1.02 -9.49 -9.61
CA ALA A 193 -1.01 -8.10 -10.04
C ALA A 193 0.05 -7.24 -9.31
N ARG A 194 0.19 -7.40 -7.99
CA ARG A 194 1.18 -6.65 -7.19
C ARG A 194 2.62 -7.05 -7.46
N ASN A 195 2.86 -8.28 -7.86
CA ASN A 195 4.20 -8.75 -8.21
C ASN A 195 4.57 -8.50 -9.69
N GLY A 196 3.71 -7.83 -10.45
CA GLY A 196 3.98 -7.47 -11.85
C GLY A 196 3.58 -8.53 -12.87
N ASP A 197 3.05 -9.67 -12.45
CA ASP A 197 2.58 -10.74 -13.33
C ASP A 197 1.14 -10.45 -13.80
N PHE A 198 0.98 -9.33 -14.49
CA PHE A 198 -0.32 -8.80 -14.91
C PHE A 198 -1.09 -9.74 -15.82
N HIS A 199 -0.37 -10.46 -16.67
CA HIS A 199 -0.97 -11.43 -17.59
C HIS A 199 -1.69 -12.55 -16.82
N GLU A 200 -1.00 -13.17 -15.88
CA GLU A 200 -1.54 -14.27 -15.07
C GLU A 200 -2.71 -13.80 -14.17
N ALA A 201 -2.65 -12.57 -13.64
CA ALA A 201 -3.76 -12.00 -12.89
C ALA A 201 -5.05 -11.94 -13.73
N ILE A 202 -4.95 -11.55 -15.01
CA ILE A 202 -6.09 -11.48 -15.94
C ILE A 202 -6.56 -12.90 -16.33
N VAL A 203 -5.65 -13.83 -16.53
CA VAL A 203 -5.98 -15.25 -16.83
C VAL A 203 -6.74 -15.88 -15.68
N LEU A 204 -6.30 -15.68 -14.43
CA LEU A 204 -6.97 -16.16 -13.23
C LEU A 204 -8.38 -15.58 -13.09
N PHE A 205 -8.55 -14.28 -13.36
CA PHE A 205 -9.88 -13.66 -13.34
C PHE A 205 -10.81 -14.25 -14.39
N ARG A 206 -10.32 -14.50 -15.61
CA ARG A 206 -11.11 -15.18 -16.65
C ARG A 206 -11.47 -16.60 -16.25
N ARG A 207 -10.52 -17.36 -15.66
CA ARG A 207 -10.79 -18.70 -15.11
C ARG A 207 -11.92 -18.65 -14.08
N TRP A 208 -11.91 -17.62 -13.19
CA TRP A 208 -12.94 -17.43 -12.19
C TRP A 208 -14.33 -17.15 -12.82
N ILE A 209 -14.42 -16.25 -13.81
CA ILE A 209 -15.71 -15.95 -14.49
C ILE A 209 -16.26 -17.16 -15.26
N MET A 210 -15.41 -18.01 -15.79
CA MET A 210 -15.81 -19.18 -16.58
C MET A 210 -16.29 -20.36 -15.71
N GLN A 211 -16.06 -20.34 -14.42
CA GLN A 211 -16.55 -21.38 -13.51
C GLN A 211 -18.06 -21.24 -13.36
N LYS A 212 -18.81 -22.27 -13.81
CA LYS A 212 -20.29 -22.29 -13.78
C LYS A 212 -20.89 -22.37 -12.38
N ASP A 213 -20.10 -22.84 -11.39
CA ASP A 213 -20.57 -23.17 -10.04
C ASP A 213 -20.14 -22.16 -8.97
N VAL A 214 -19.58 -20.99 -9.34
CA VAL A 214 -19.21 -19.98 -8.35
C VAL A 214 -20.41 -19.17 -7.95
N PRO A 215 -20.90 -19.32 -6.70
CA PRO A 215 -22.15 -18.71 -6.25
C PRO A 215 -22.04 -17.20 -6.01
N SER A 216 -20.87 -16.57 -6.21
CA SER A 216 -20.64 -15.17 -5.85
C SER A 216 -20.18 -14.34 -7.04
N ARG A 217 -20.71 -13.11 -7.14
CA ARG A 217 -20.19 -12.07 -8.06
C ARG A 217 -18.78 -11.66 -7.64
N PRO A 218 -17.91 -11.18 -8.60
CA PRO A 218 -16.62 -10.63 -8.24
C PRO A 218 -16.81 -9.48 -7.27
N ASN A 219 -16.00 -9.48 -6.20
CA ASN A 219 -15.99 -8.35 -5.28
C ASN A 219 -15.24 -7.17 -5.89
N GLU A 220 -15.45 -5.98 -5.33
CA GLU A 220 -14.81 -4.75 -5.80
C GLU A 220 -13.29 -4.85 -5.84
N ALA A 221 -12.67 -5.44 -4.81
CA ALA A 221 -11.21 -5.57 -4.71
C ALA A 221 -10.65 -6.43 -5.85
N MET A 222 -11.34 -7.48 -6.26
CA MET A 222 -10.96 -8.32 -7.41
C MET A 222 -11.01 -7.50 -8.71
N LEU A 223 -12.08 -6.77 -8.95
CA LEU A 223 -12.24 -5.92 -10.15
C LEU A 223 -11.18 -4.83 -10.22
N VAL A 224 -10.91 -4.14 -9.11
CA VAL A 224 -9.84 -3.13 -9.00
C VAL A 224 -8.47 -3.74 -9.32
N SER A 225 -8.17 -4.94 -8.78
CA SER A 225 -6.88 -5.62 -9.01
C SER A 225 -6.69 -5.97 -10.50
N VAL A 226 -7.74 -6.47 -11.15
CA VAL A 226 -7.68 -6.85 -12.57
C VAL A 226 -7.62 -5.63 -13.47
N LEU A 227 -8.36 -4.55 -13.18
CA LEU A 227 -8.26 -3.28 -13.89
C LEU A 227 -6.85 -2.67 -13.77
N SER A 228 -6.25 -2.75 -12.56
CA SER A 228 -4.85 -2.35 -12.36
C SER A 228 -3.88 -3.21 -13.17
N ALA A 229 -4.12 -4.52 -13.28
CA ALA A 229 -3.32 -5.39 -14.15
C ALA A 229 -3.46 -5.00 -15.62
N CYS A 230 -4.67 -4.71 -16.12
CA CYS A 230 -4.88 -4.21 -17.47
C CYS A 230 -4.19 -2.86 -17.71
N ALA A 231 -4.19 -1.97 -16.70
CA ALA A 231 -3.53 -0.67 -16.78
C ALA A 231 -2.00 -0.76 -16.92
N ASN A 232 -1.38 -1.81 -16.40
CA ASN A 232 0.08 -1.97 -16.37
C ASN A 232 0.60 -3.04 -17.35
N LEU A 233 -0.26 -3.71 -18.06
CA LEU A 233 0.14 -4.72 -19.06
C LEU A 233 0.59 -4.03 -20.36
N ASP A 234 1.88 -4.17 -20.69
CA ASP A 234 2.46 -3.69 -21.95
C ASP A 234 2.11 -4.63 -23.12
N HIS A 235 0.85 -4.63 -23.52
CA HIS A 235 0.39 -5.47 -24.61
C HIS A 235 -0.73 -4.76 -25.39
N HIS A 236 -0.72 -4.87 -26.72
CA HIS A 236 -1.74 -4.27 -27.61
C HIS A 236 -3.19 -4.69 -27.27
N ARG A 237 -3.38 -5.80 -26.58
CA ARG A 237 -4.70 -6.30 -26.13
C ARG A 237 -5.09 -5.86 -24.71
N ALA A 238 -4.23 -5.11 -24.02
CA ALA A 238 -4.50 -4.71 -22.62
C ALA A 238 -5.76 -3.85 -22.51
N LEU A 239 -5.88 -2.85 -23.39
CA LEU A 239 -7.08 -2.02 -23.48
C LEU A 239 -8.35 -2.84 -23.77
N SER A 240 -8.29 -3.79 -24.72
CA SER A 240 -9.41 -4.68 -25.06
C SER A 240 -9.88 -5.48 -23.84
N ARG A 241 -8.92 -5.96 -23.01
CA ARG A 241 -9.25 -6.64 -21.74
C ARG A 241 -9.90 -5.69 -20.72
N GLY A 242 -9.37 -4.47 -20.60
CA GLY A 242 -9.97 -3.44 -19.77
C GLY A 242 -11.41 -3.10 -20.18
N LEU A 243 -11.66 -2.99 -21.49
CA LEU A 243 -13.01 -2.79 -22.04
C LEU A 243 -13.96 -3.96 -21.75
N GLU A 244 -13.47 -5.22 -21.86
CA GLU A 244 -14.25 -6.41 -21.50
C GLU A 244 -14.69 -6.35 -20.03
N ILE A 245 -13.77 -5.97 -19.13
CA ILE A 245 -14.04 -5.86 -17.68
C ILE A 245 -14.98 -4.69 -17.40
N HIS A 246 -14.79 -3.53 -18.03
CA HIS A 246 -15.72 -2.40 -17.88
C HIS A 246 -17.12 -2.79 -18.36
N GLY A 247 -17.24 -3.43 -19.52
CA GLY A 247 -18.50 -3.95 -20.03
C GLY A 247 -19.14 -5.00 -19.10
N PHE A 248 -18.33 -5.82 -18.40
CA PHE A 248 -18.81 -6.72 -17.38
C PHE A 248 -19.40 -5.96 -16.17
N ILE A 249 -18.70 -4.93 -15.68
CA ILE A 249 -19.16 -4.08 -14.57
C ILE A 249 -20.51 -3.44 -14.92
N VAL A 250 -20.64 -2.86 -16.10
CA VAL A 250 -21.85 -2.20 -16.56
C VAL A 250 -23.03 -3.19 -16.72
N ARG A 251 -22.78 -4.36 -17.36
CA ARG A 251 -23.83 -5.38 -17.55
C ARG A 251 -24.35 -6.02 -16.27
N ASN A 252 -23.50 -6.07 -15.23
CA ASN A 252 -23.90 -6.61 -13.93
C ASN A 252 -24.46 -5.53 -12.99
N GLU A 253 -24.72 -4.33 -13.48
CA GLU A 253 -25.25 -3.20 -12.72
C GLU A 253 -24.47 -2.93 -11.44
N ALA A 254 -23.16 -3.22 -11.43
CA ALA A 254 -22.33 -2.94 -10.29
C ALA A 254 -22.22 -1.41 -10.10
N PRO A 255 -22.47 -0.89 -8.89
CA PRO A 255 -22.38 0.54 -8.66
C PRO A 255 -20.93 1.01 -8.94
N LEU A 256 -20.80 2.07 -9.71
CA LEU A 256 -19.50 2.67 -9.99
C LEU A 256 -19.06 3.48 -8.75
N THR A 257 -18.40 2.78 -7.83
CA THR A 257 -17.84 3.36 -6.61
C THR A 257 -16.61 4.21 -6.93
N ALA A 258 -16.15 5.01 -5.96
CA ALA A 258 -14.93 5.79 -6.12
C ALA A 258 -13.69 4.90 -6.43
N PHE A 259 -13.61 3.70 -5.87
CA PHE A 259 -12.48 2.78 -6.12
C PHE A 259 -12.51 2.19 -7.53
N LEU A 260 -13.67 1.74 -7.99
CA LEU A 260 -13.82 1.25 -9.38
C LEU A 260 -13.62 2.37 -10.40
N GLY A 261 -14.19 3.56 -10.15
CA GLY A 261 -13.99 4.74 -10.98
C GLY A 261 -12.51 5.11 -11.09
N THR A 262 -11.79 5.13 -9.96
CA THR A 262 -10.34 5.39 -9.93
C THR A 262 -9.56 4.37 -10.75
N ALA A 263 -9.86 3.08 -10.60
CA ALA A 263 -9.17 2.01 -11.35
C ALA A 263 -9.43 2.08 -12.85
N LEU A 264 -10.67 2.39 -13.27
CA LEU A 264 -11.02 2.58 -14.68
C LEU A 264 -10.35 3.81 -15.28
N ILE A 265 -10.33 4.94 -14.55
CA ILE A 265 -9.64 6.16 -14.98
C ILE A 265 -8.14 5.89 -15.17
N ASP A 266 -7.47 5.21 -14.21
CA ASP A 266 -6.05 4.87 -14.36
C ASP A 266 -5.81 3.96 -15.57
N MET A 267 -6.64 2.95 -15.78
CA MET A 267 -6.55 2.04 -16.91
C MET A 267 -6.71 2.78 -18.23
N TYR A 268 -7.75 3.57 -18.43
CA TYR A 268 -7.96 4.32 -19.66
C TYR A 268 -6.90 5.39 -19.89
N SER A 269 -6.46 6.07 -18.83
CA SER A 269 -5.42 7.09 -18.87
C SER A 269 -4.08 6.55 -19.37
N LYS A 270 -3.67 5.37 -18.91
CA LYS A 270 -2.42 4.72 -19.31
C LYS A 270 -2.44 4.27 -20.78
N HIS A 271 -3.63 4.04 -21.32
CA HIS A 271 -3.83 3.71 -22.72
C HIS A 271 -4.17 4.94 -23.59
N GLY A 272 -4.14 6.17 -23.04
CA GLY A 272 -4.34 7.40 -23.80
C GLY A 272 -5.80 7.77 -24.10
N HIS A 273 -6.78 7.07 -23.51
CA HIS A 273 -8.20 7.26 -23.77
C HIS A 273 -8.88 8.24 -22.82
N LEU A 274 -8.54 9.53 -22.87
CA LEU A 274 -9.09 10.57 -22.00
C LEU A 274 -10.61 10.74 -22.09
N GLY A 275 -11.25 10.49 -23.24
CA GLY A 275 -12.71 10.54 -23.37
C GLY A 275 -13.38 9.60 -22.38
N TYR A 276 -12.96 8.33 -22.36
CA TYR A 276 -13.49 7.35 -21.40
C TYR A 276 -13.16 7.71 -19.94
N CYS A 277 -12.00 8.34 -19.67
CA CYS A 277 -11.70 8.84 -18.32
C CYS A 277 -12.74 9.86 -17.86
N THR A 278 -13.12 10.79 -18.75
CA THR A 278 -14.11 11.84 -18.47
C THR A 278 -15.49 11.23 -18.23
N ASP A 279 -15.92 10.29 -19.08
CA ASP A 279 -17.21 9.61 -18.94
C ASP A 279 -17.31 8.85 -17.62
N VAL A 280 -16.25 8.10 -17.26
CA VAL A 280 -16.16 7.37 -15.97
C VAL A 280 -16.17 8.34 -14.80
N PHE A 281 -15.41 9.44 -14.87
CA PHE A 281 -15.37 10.46 -13.81
C PHE A 281 -16.75 11.09 -13.58
N GLN A 282 -17.50 11.38 -14.67
CA GLN A 282 -18.85 11.92 -14.58
C GLN A 282 -19.86 10.92 -14.04
N ALA A 283 -19.73 9.63 -14.42
CA ALA A 283 -20.61 8.56 -14.00
C ALA A 283 -20.38 8.10 -12.54
N THR A 284 -19.22 8.42 -11.96
CA THR A 284 -18.91 8.01 -10.57
C THR A 284 -19.81 8.75 -9.60
N ARG A 285 -20.60 8.00 -8.81
CA ARG A 285 -21.61 8.56 -7.89
C ARG A 285 -21.00 9.30 -6.70
N GLU A 286 -19.86 8.85 -6.22
CA GLU A 286 -19.19 9.37 -5.02
C GLU A 286 -18.19 10.49 -5.37
N LYS A 287 -18.69 11.62 -5.87
CA LYS A 287 -17.84 12.79 -6.21
C LYS A 287 -17.18 13.46 -5.00
N GLY A 288 -17.60 13.12 -3.78
CA GLY A 288 -17.01 13.62 -2.54
C GLY A 288 -15.69 12.94 -2.12
N VAL A 289 -15.19 11.98 -2.91
CA VAL A 289 -13.99 11.21 -2.56
C VAL A 289 -12.78 11.71 -3.35
N VAL A 290 -11.77 12.19 -2.64
CA VAL A 290 -10.55 12.79 -3.19
C VAL A 290 -9.81 11.88 -4.18
N CYS A 291 -9.87 10.54 -4.00
CA CYS A 291 -9.12 9.62 -4.86
C CYS A 291 -9.54 9.67 -6.33
N THR A 292 -10.83 9.84 -6.63
CA THR A 292 -11.32 9.92 -8.02
C THR A 292 -10.87 11.20 -8.70
N TRP A 293 -10.86 12.32 -7.97
CA TRP A 293 -10.33 13.60 -8.45
C TRP A 293 -8.83 13.47 -8.72
N ASN A 294 -8.05 12.92 -7.79
CA ASN A 294 -6.62 12.69 -7.98
C ASN A 294 -6.33 11.82 -9.21
N ALA A 295 -7.13 10.77 -9.44
CA ALA A 295 -6.99 9.93 -10.62
C ALA A 295 -7.24 10.72 -11.92
N MET A 296 -8.29 11.56 -11.95
CA MET A 296 -8.60 12.34 -13.15
C MET A 296 -7.58 13.45 -13.39
N ILE A 297 -7.11 14.15 -12.35
CA ILE A 297 -6.03 15.15 -12.47
C ILE A 297 -4.76 14.46 -12.99
N SER A 298 -4.40 13.29 -12.44
CA SER A 298 -3.26 12.50 -12.92
C SER A 298 -3.42 12.05 -14.38
N ALA A 299 -4.63 11.64 -14.76
CA ALA A 299 -4.95 11.24 -16.13
C ALA A 299 -4.71 12.39 -17.13
N LEU A 300 -5.20 13.58 -16.80
CA LEU A 300 -5.01 14.78 -17.61
C LEU A 300 -3.53 15.17 -17.69
N ALA A 301 -2.82 15.20 -16.57
CA ALA A 301 -1.39 15.52 -16.52
C ALA A 301 -0.57 14.56 -17.38
N ARG A 302 -0.75 13.25 -17.22
CA ARG A 302 -0.02 12.20 -17.93
C ARG A 302 -0.25 12.28 -19.46
N ASN A 303 -1.42 12.68 -19.88
CA ASN A 303 -1.78 12.81 -21.29
C ASN A 303 -1.53 14.21 -21.86
N GLY A 304 -0.66 15.01 -21.24
CA GLY A 304 -0.21 16.30 -21.75
C GLY A 304 -1.23 17.45 -21.61
N ARG A 305 -2.27 17.27 -20.80
CA ARG A 305 -3.33 18.26 -20.54
C ARG A 305 -3.16 18.92 -19.16
N ALA A 306 -1.94 19.40 -18.85
CA ALA A 306 -1.65 19.93 -17.52
C ALA A 306 -2.50 21.14 -17.14
N ALA A 307 -2.78 22.05 -18.08
CA ALA A 307 -3.69 23.17 -17.83
C ALA A 307 -5.08 22.69 -17.37
N SER A 308 -5.63 21.68 -18.06
CA SER A 308 -6.91 21.08 -17.65
C SER A 308 -6.81 20.35 -16.29
N ALA A 309 -5.64 19.75 -15.97
CA ALA A 309 -5.40 19.14 -14.68
C ALA A 309 -5.43 20.18 -13.56
N LEU A 310 -4.79 21.33 -13.73
CA LEU A 310 -4.78 22.43 -12.75
C LEU A 310 -6.16 23.06 -12.60
N HIS A 311 -6.88 23.28 -13.69
CA HIS A 311 -8.29 23.72 -13.62
C HIS A 311 -9.18 22.74 -12.86
N LEU A 312 -8.95 21.42 -13.02
CA LEU A 312 -9.70 20.42 -12.30
C LEU A 312 -9.34 20.41 -10.81
N PHE A 313 -8.09 20.70 -10.46
CA PHE A 313 -7.66 20.89 -9.07
C PHE A 313 -8.35 22.10 -8.43
N ASP A 314 -8.43 23.25 -9.14
CA ASP A 314 -9.15 24.43 -8.68
C ASP A 314 -10.65 24.12 -8.47
N ALA A 315 -11.26 23.39 -9.41
CA ALA A 315 -12.66 22.95 -9.25
C ALA A 315 -12.86 22.02 -8.05
N MET A 316 -11.90 21.12 -7.75
CA MET A 316 -11.93 20.27 -6.58
C MET A 316 -11.90 21.10 -5.28
N THR A 317 -10.98 22.06 -5.16
CA THR A 317 -10.86 22.92 -3.98
C THR A 317 -12.08 23.81 -3.79
N THR A 318 -12.60 24.39 -4.88
CA THR A 318 -13.82 25.21 -4.88
C THR A 318 -15.05 24.38 -4.46
N SER A 319 -15.09 23.10 -4.75
CA SER A 319 -16.18 22.22 -4.29
C SER A 319 -16.13 21.88 -2.80
N GLY A 320 -15.14 22.40 -2.06
CA GLY A 320 -14.96 22.18 -0.63
C GLY A 320 -14.20 20.91 -0.27
N LEU A 321 -13.68 20.19 -1.25
CA LEU A 321 -12.84 19.00 -1.01
C LEU A 321 -11.43 19.44 -0.59
N ARG A 322 -10.95 18.90 0.51
CA ARG A 322 -9.60 19.18 1.00
C ARG A 322 -8.56 18.33 0.26
N PRO A 323 -7.58 18.97 -0.40
CA PRO A 323 -6.43 18.26 -0.96
C PRO A 323 -5.67 17.47 0.10
N ASN A 324 -5.10 16.35 -0.29
CA ASN A 324 -4.24 15.54 0.55
C ASN A 324 -2.83 15.42 -0.06
N HIS A 325 -1.93 14.68 0.60
CA HIS A 325 -0.58 14.43 0.11
C HIS A 325 -0.56 13.95 -1.36
N VAL A 326 -1.42 12.99 -1.70
CA VAL A 326 -1.48 12.45 -3.08
C VAL A 326 -1.93 13.52 -4.09
N THR A 327 -2.84 14.41 -3.71
CA THR A 327 -3.31 15.51 -4.56
C THR A 327 -2.13 16.39 -4.95
N PHE A 328 -1.28 16.79 -3.99
CA PHE A 328 -0.14 17.65 -4.29
C PHE A 328 0.95 16.95 -5.11
N VAL A 329 1.19 15.65 -4.89
CA VAL A 329 2.08 14.87 -5.77
C VAL A 329 1.60 14.96 -7.22
N VAL A 330 0.30 14.81 -7.46
CA VAL A 330 -0.27 14.83 -8.82
C VAL A 330 -0.20 16.23 -9.42
N VAL A 331 -0.50 17.29 -8.66
CA VAL A 331 -0.43 18.70 -9.12
C VAL A 331 1.01 19.08 -9.44
N LEU A 332 1.96 18.78 -8.56
CA LEU A 332 3.39 19.06 -8.79
C LEU A 332 3.92 18.26 -10.01
N THR A 333 3.47 17.02 -10.19
CA THR A 333 3.81 16.23 -11.37
C THR A 333 3.26 16.87 -12.64
N ALA A 334 2.03 17.42 -12.61
CA ALA A 334 1.45 18.15 -13.74
C ALA A 334 2.29 19.39 -14.09
N CYS A 335 2.72 20.16 -13.11
CA CYS A 335 3.63 21.28 -13.29
C CYS A 335 4.98 20.83 -13.86
N ALA A 336 5.56 19.73 -13.37
CA ALA A 336 6.83 19.19 -13.85
C ALA A 336 6.77 18.77 -15.33
N MET A 337 5.69 18.15 -15.76
CA MET A 337 5.50 17.75 -17.16
C MET A 337 5.44 18.93 -18.13
N GLN A 338 4.96 20.08 -17.69
CA GLN A 338 4.87 21.30 -18.50
C GLN A 338 5.97 22.33 -18.16
N LYS A 339 6.89 22.00 -17.26
CA LYS A 339 7.98 22.87 -16.80
C LYS A 339 7.48 24.20 -16.22
N LEU A 340 6.30 24.19 -15.57
CA LEU A 340 5.69 25.35 -14.91
C LEU A 340 6.33 25.58 -13.53
N VAL A 341 7.55 26.12 -13.52
CA VAL A 341 8.39 26.19 -12.30
C VAL A 341 7.75 27.09 -11.23
N ASP A 342 7.40 28.32 -11.60
CA ASP A 342 6.84 29.29 -10.64
C ASP A 342 5.54 28.79 -10.03
N GLU A 343 4.69 28.18 -10.86
CA GLU A 343 3.40 27.64 -10.42
C GLU A 343 3.58 26.42 -9.51
N GLY A 344 4.49 25.52 -9.85
CA GLY A 344 4.80 24.36 -9.03
C GLY A 344 5.40 24.71 -7.67
N LEU A 345 6.32 25.68 -7.63
CA LEU A 345 6.90 26.18 -6.37
C LEU A 345 5.84 26.84 -5.49
N ARG A 346 4.93 27.65 -6.08
CA ARG A 346 3.80 28.24 -5.38
C ARG A 346 2.89 27.16 -4.76
N TRP A 347 2.55 26.11 -5.53
CA TRP A 347 1.73 25.01 -5.00
C TRP A 347 2.46 24.20 -3.90
N PHE A 348 3.76 24.02 -4.01
CA PHE A 348 4.54 23.38 -2.95
C PHE A 348 4.52 24.20 -1.65
N GLU A 349 4.63 25.52 -1.73
CA GLU A 349 4.58 26.41 -0.58
C GLU A 349 3.18 26.44 0.04
N SER A 350 2.14 26.50 -0.79
CA SER A 350 0.74 26.53 -0.35
C SER A 350 0.30 25.27 0.38
N MET A 351 0.96 24.11 0.15
CA MET A 351 0.70 22.88 0.90
C MET A 351 0.65 23.12 2.41
N SER A 352 1.69 23.77 2.93
CA SER A 352 1.84 24.02 4.37
C SER A 352 1.04 25.24 4.83
N THR A 353 1.08 26.32 4.05
CA THR A 353 0.55 27.64 4.44
C THR A 353 -0.96 27.73 4.33
N GLU A 354 -1.55 27.18 3.28
CA GLU A 354 -2.99 27.29 3.01
C GLU A 354 -3.75 26.01 3.37
N PHE A 355 -3.17 24.84 3.06
CA PHE A 355 -3.87 23.56 3.20
C PHE A 355 -3.48 22.77 4.45
N GLY A 356 -2.41 23.15 5.17
CA GLY A 356 -1.93 22.48 6.37
C GLY A 356 -1.38 21.07 6.10
N VAL A 357 -0.96 20.78 4.86
CA VAL A 357 -0.37 19.51 4.44
C VAL A 357 1.15 19.60 4.55
N VAL A 358 1.73 18.85 5.48
CA VAL A 358 3.20 18.83 5.65
C VAL A 358 3.87 18.11 4.47
N PRO A 359 4.84 18.74 3.77
CA PRO A 359 5.53 18.09 2.66
C PRO A 359 6.31 16.85 3.09
N LEU A 360 6.15 15.77 2.33
CA LEU A 360 6.86 14.50 2.49
C LEU A 360 7.93 14.35 1.39
N MET A 361 8.75 13.30 1.45
CA MET A 361 9.82 13.01 0.49
C MET A 361 9.35 13.07 -0.97
N GLU A 362 8.16 12.54 -1.24
CA GLU A 362 7.57 12.49 -2.58
C GLU A 362 7.33 13.88 -3.18
N HIS A 363 6.93 14.85 -2.34
CA HIS A 363 6.69 16.23 -2.80
C HIS A 363 8.00 16.94 -3.14
N TYR A 364 9.04 16.75 -2.31
CA TYR A 364 10.39 17.24 -2.62
C TYR A 364 10.92 16.62 -3.91
N GLY A 365 10.71 15.32 -4.11
CA GLY A 365 11.05 14.63 -5.34
C GLY A 365 10.37 15.22 -6.58
N CYS A 366 9.08 15.56 -6.47
CA CYS A 366 8.35 16.23 -7.55
C CYS A 366 8.90 17.62 -7.89
N VAL A 367 9.31 18.40 -6.87
CA VAL A 367 9.92 19.73 -7.09
C VAL A 367 11.31 19.59 -7.74
N VAL A 368 12.11 18.61 -7.32
CA VAL A 368 13.41 18.31 -7.95
C VAL A 368 13.22 17.87 -9.42
N ASP A 369 12.23 17.04 -9.71
CA ASP A 369 11.88 16.65 -11.09
C ASP A 369 11.43 17.87 -11.92
N LEU A 370 10.61 18.76 -11.33
CA LEU A 370 10.14 19.99 -11.96
C LEU A 370 11.35 20.91 -12.36
N LEU A 371 12.19 21.23 -11.40
CA LEU A 371 13.38 22.05 -11.62
C LEU A 371 14.33 21.39 -12.61
N GLY A 372 14.53 20.09 -12.46
CA GLY A 372 15.39 19.30 -13.33
C GLY A 372 14.89 19.28 -14.79
N ARG A 373 13.61 19.02 -15.02
CA ARG A 373 12.99 19.04 -16.36
C ARG A 373 13.06 20.43 -17.01
N ALA A 374 12.96 21.47 -16.21
CA ALA A 374 13.06 22.84 -16.68
C ALA A 374 14.52 23.28 -16.97
N GLY A 375 15.53 22.50 -16.57
CA GLY A 375 16.95 22.78 -16.79
C GLY A 375 17.64 23.50 -15.63
N PHE A 376 16.93 23.79 -14.55
CA PHE A 376 17.45 24.46 -13.35
C PHE A 376 18.19 23.46 -12.45
N LEU A 377 19.26 22.83 -12.97
CA LEU A 377 19.98 21.74 -12.29
C LEU A 377 20.65 22.17 -10.99
N LYS A 378 21.19 23.42 -10.99
CA LYS A 378 21.86 23.99 -9.82
C LYS A 378 20.84 24.26 -8.71
N GLU A 379 19.72 24.87 -9.06
CA GLU A 379 18.62 25.19 -8.14
C GLU A 379 18.01 23.90 -7.58
N ALA A 380 17.89 22.84 -8.39
CA ALA A 380 17.42 21.52 -7.96
C ALA A 380 18.40 20.89 -6.93
N PHE A 381 19.72 21.01 -7.17
CA PHE A 381 20.73 20.54 -6.24
C PHE A 381 20.71 21.33 -4.93
N ASP A 382 20.65 22.66 -5.02
CA ASP A 382 20.56 23.56 -3.85
C ASP A 382 19.26 23.31 -3.06
N PHE A 383 18.18 22.98 -3.75
CA PHE A 383 16.89 22.63 -3.12
C PHE A 383 17.00 21.33 -2.32
N ILE A 384 17.71 20.32 -2.83
CA ILE A 384 18.00 19.07 -2.09
C ILE A 384 18.76 19.37 -0.80
N GLY A 385 19.76 20.26 -0.85
CA GLY A 385 20.56 20.65 0.32
C GLY A 385 19.78 21.39 1.42
N ARG A 386 18.58 21.92 1.08
CA ARG A 386 17.69 22.62 2.04
C ARG A 386 16.54 21.75 2.56
N MET A 387 16.47 20.49 2.17
CA MET A 387 15.44 19.57 2.67
C MET A 387 15.60 19.35 4.19
N PRO A 388 14.50 19.21 4.94
CA PRO A 388 14.56 19.00 6.41
C PRO A 388 14.98 17.57 6.80
N PHE A 389 15.25 16.72 5.84
CA PHE A 389 15.69 15.32 5.99
C PHE A 389 16.60 14.94 4.82
N GLU A 390 17.36 13.87 4.98
CA GLU A 390 18.26 13.37 3.93
C GLU A 390 17.44 12.89 2.71
N ALA A 391 17.86 13.35 1.52
CA ALA A 391 17.24 12.96 0.26
C ALA A 391 17.44 11.47 -0.01
N ASP A 392 16.37 10.78 -0.35
CA ASP A 392 16.42 9.38 -0.72
C ASP A 392 16.89 9.19 -2.19
N ALA A 393 17.04 7.92 -2.58
CA ALA A 393 17.49 7.60 -3.92
C ALA A 393 16.47 7.99 -5.03
N SER A 394 15.20 8.24 -4.70
CA SER A 394 14.21 8.68 -5.69
C SER A 394 14.42 10.15 -6.07
N VAL A 395 14.71 10.99 -5.08
CA VAL A 395 15.02 12.41 -5.26
C VAL A 395 16.32 12.59 -6.07
N TRP A 396 17.39 11.91 -5.67
CA TRP A 396 18.64 11.92 -6.41
C TRP A 396 18.51 11.34 -7.82
N GLY A 397 17.63 10.32 -7.97
CA GLY A 397 17.31 9.70 -9.25
C GLY A 397 16.62 10.66 -10.22
N ALA A 398 15.71 11.50 -9.73
CA ALA A 398 15.07 12.55 -10.51
C ALA A 398 16.12 13.56 -11.04
N LEU A 399 17.02 14.00 -10.17
CA LEU A 399 18.10 14.92 -10.59
C LEU A 399 19.06 14.27 -11.59
N LEU A 400 19.44 13.00 -11.39
CA LEU A 400 20.27 12.27 -12.35
C LEU A 400 19.59 12.12 -13.71
N GLY A 401 18.28 11.85 -13.71
CA GLY A 401 17.46 11.82 -14.92
C GLY A 401 17.49 13.16 -15.68
N ALA A 402 17.39 14.27 -14.95
CA ALA A 402 17.50 15.60 -15.49
C ALA A 402 18.91 15.87 -16.07
N CYS A 403 19.97 15.49 -15.37
CA CYS A 403 21.35 15.60 -15.87
C CYS A 403 21.53 14.86 -17.20
N LYS A 404 20.90 13.71 -17.35
CA LYS A 404 20.90 12.96 -18.61
C LYS A 404 20.18 13.70 -19.73
N VAL A 405 19.01 14.28 -19.46
CA VAL A 405 18.21 15.00 -20.47
C VAL A 405 18.92 16.27 -20.95
N HIS A 406 19.60 16.98 -20.04
CA HIS A 406 20.31 18.22 -20.33
C HIS A 406 21.81 18.02 -20.63
N GLU A 407 22.25 16.77 -20.80
CA GLU A 407 23.64 16.38 -21.13
C GLU A 407 24.68 16.99 -20.19
N ASN A 408 24.31 17.27 -18.94
CA ASN A 408 25.19 17.89 -17.96
C ASN A 408 25.98 16.83 -17.17
N VAL A 409 27.20 16.56 -17.67
CA VAL A 409 28.08 15.52 -17.11
C VAL A 409 28.63 15.90 -15.75
N GLN A 410 28.89 17.19 -15.53
CA GLN A 410 29.53 17.67 -14.30
C GLN A 410 28.61 17.42 -13.09
N PHE A 411 27.34 17.79 -13.19
CA PHE A 411 26.34 17.46 -12.18
C PHE A 411 26.04 15.95 -12.13
N GLY A 412 25.96 15.30 -13.29
CA GLY A 412 25.72 13.86 -13.39
C GLY A 412 26.76 13.00 -12.65
N ASP A 413 28.04 13.39 -12.68
CA ASP A 413 29.12 12.69 -11.95
C ASP A 413 28.92 12.77 -10.44
N GLY A 414 28.68 13.98 -9.90
CA GLY A 414 28.46 14.18 -8.46
C GLY A 414 27.21 13.47 -7.94
N VAL A 415 26.08 13.65 -8.64
CA VAL A 415 24.79 13.00 -8.30
C VAL A 415 24.87 11.48 -8.40
N GLY A 416 25.59 10.99 -9.41
CA GLY A 416 25.76 9.55 -9.61
C GLY A 416 26.57 8.88 -8.50
N LYS A 417 27.58 9.53 -7.96
CA LYS A 417 28.33 9.03 -6.81
C LYS A 417 27.47 8.90 -5.57
N GLN A 418 26.67 9.92 -5.26
CA GLN A 418 25.71 9.89 -4.15
C GLN A 418 24.69 8.74 -4.29
N LEU A 419 24.20 8.52 -5.50
CA LEU A 419 23.25 7.43 -5.76
C LEU A 419 23.87 6.04 -5.63
N ILE A 420 25.12 5.87 -6.05
CA ILE A 420 25.83 4.59 -5.91
C ILE A 420 26.05 4.28 -4.43
N GLU A 421 26.37 5.28 -3.61
CA GLU A 421 26.49 5.11 -2.15
C GLU A 421 25.16 4.68 -1.51
N LEU A 422 24.03 5.30 -1.92
CA LEU A 422 22.69 4.99 -1.40
C LEU A 422 22.16 3.64 -1.88
N LYS A 423 22.39 3.27 -3.15
CA LYS A 423 21.87 2.05 -3.77
C LYS A 423 22.91 1.36 -4.67
N PRO A 424 23.98 0.81 -4.12
CA PRO A 424 25.07 0.20 -4.91
C PRO A 424 24.60 -1.01 -5.75
N TRP A 425 23.44 -1.59 -5.43
CA TRP A 425 22.90 -2.77 -6.10
C TRP A 425 21.88 -2.47 -7.22
N HIS A 426 21.70 -1.21 -7.58
CA HIS A 426 20.68 -0.84 -8.59
C HIS A 426 21.32 -0.69 -9.98
N ALA A 427 21.21 -1.75 -10.81
CA ALA A 427 21.80 -1.80 -12.15
C ALA A 427 21.44 -0.60 -13.06
N GLY A 428 20.23 -0.07 -12.93
CA GLY A 428 19.75 1.10 -13.70
C GLY A 428 20.60 2.35 -13.51
N LEU A 429 21.16 2.59 -12.33
CA LEU A 429 22.01 3.75 -12.04
C LEU A 429 23.30 3.72 -12.87
N TYR A 430 23.97 2.57 -12.89
CA TYR A 430 25.18 2.37 -13.68
C TYR A 430 24.93 2.55 -15.17
N MET A 431 23.74 2.15 -15.64
CA MET A 431 23.34 2.34 -17.04
C MET A 431 23.09 3.81 -17.38
N VAL A 432 22.41 4.56 -16.50
CA VAL A 432 22.16 5.99 -16.71
C VAL A 432 23.48 6.76 -16.73
N LEU A 433 24.36 6.52 -15.74
CA LEU A 433 25.68 7.15 -15.68
C LEU A 433 26.53 6.81 -16.90
N ARG A 434 26.55 5.53 -17.30
CA ARG A 434 27.26 5.13 -18.52
C ARG A 434 26.78 5.93 -19.73
N ASN A 435 25.47 6.11 -19.86
CA ASN A 435 24.89 6.84 -21.00
C ASN A 435 25.22 8.34 -20.92
N ILE A 436 25.26 8.94 -19.73
CA ILE A 436 25.70 10.34 -19.52
C ILE A 436 27.15 10.50 -19.97
N TYR A 437 28.05 9.63 -19.54
CA TYR A 437 29.46 9.67 -19.91
C TYR A 437 29.68 9.44 -21.42
N ALA A 438 28.97 8.45 -21.99
CA ALA A 438 29.06 8.16 -23.41
C ALA A 438 28.57 9.33 -24.28
N GLY A 439 27.46 9.99 -23.91
CA GLY A 439 26.94 11.18 -24.59
C GLY A 439 27.93 12.35 -24.60
N ALA A 440 28.77 12.45 -23.55
CA ALA A 440 29.80 13.47 -23.42
C ALA A 440 31.18 13.06 -23.98
N GLY A 441 31.28 11.93 -24.65
CA GLY A 441 32.54 11.43 -25.19
C GLY A 441 33.55 10.90 -24.14
N ARG A 442 33.13 10.76 -22.87
CA ARG A 442 33.97 10.25 -21.77
C ARG A 442 33.94 8.71 -21.75
N TRP A 443 34.54 8.10 -22.78
CA TRP A 443 34.45 6.66 -23.02
C TRP A 443 35.07 5.79 -21.92
N ASP A 444 36.16 6.29 -21.28
CA ASP A 444 36.84 5.58 -20.18
C ASP A 444 35.92 5.48 -18.95
N ASP A 445 35.19 6.53 -18.64
CA ASP A 445 34.21 6.54 -17.55
C ASP A 445 33.02 5.66 -17.84
N ALA A 446 32.56 5.69 -19.07
CA ALA A 446 31.47 4.80 -19.54
C ALA A 446 31.91 3.32 -19.45
N ALA A 447 33.17 3.01 -19.81
CA ALA A 447 33.72 1.65 -19.68
C ALA A 447 33.85 1.22 -18.21
N ARG A 448 34.24 2.14 -17.31
CA ARG A 448 34.31 1.88 -15.85
C ARG A 448 32.92 1.51 -15.30
N MET A 449 31.88 2.23 -15.67
CA MET A 449 30.50 1.91 -15.24
C MET A 449 30.03 0.57 -15.77
N LYS A 450 30.36 0.22 -17.03
CA LYS A 450 30.06 -1.08 -17.61
C LYS A 450 30.76 -2.22 -16.85
N LYS A 451 32.05 -2.04 -16.53
CA LYS A 451 32.84 -3.03 -15.77
C LYS A 451 32.31 -3.20 -14.34
N ALA A 452 31.95 -2.10 -13.66
CA ALA A 452 31.36 -2.13 -12.32
C ALA A 452 30.04 -2.90 -12.32
N LEU A 453 29.17 -2.69 -13.32
CA LEU A 453 27.92 -3.45 -13.50
C LEU A 453 28.15 -4.94 -13.74
N GLN A 454 29.16 -5.30 -14.53
CA GLN A 454 29.53 -6.71 -14.80
C GLN A 454 30.07 -7.40 -13.55
N ASN A 455 30.94 -6.73 -12.82
CA ASN A 455 31.56 -7.29 -11.61
C ASN A 455 30.58 -7.45 -10.44
N SER A 456 29.50 -6.67 -10.41
CA SER A 456 28.48 -6.76 -9.36
C SER A 456 27.53 -7.95 -9.49
N GLY A 457 27.62 -8.73 -10.58
CA GLY A 457 26.71 -9.86 -10.84
C GLY A 457 25.25 -9.47 -11.08
N MET A 458 24.95 -8.17 -11.19
CA MET A 458 23.59 -7.66 -11.40
C MET A 458 23.09 -8.00 -12.81
N LYS A 459 21.91 -8.62 -12.90
CA LYS A 459 21.27 -8.87 -14.19
C LYS A 459 20.74 -7.56 -14.78
N LYS A 460 21.12 -7.27 -16.01
CA LYS A 460 20.54 -6.18 -16.80
C LYS A 460 19.05 -6.47 -17.03
N PRO A 461 18.13 -5.57 -16.69
CA PRO A 461 16.73 -5.73 -17.12
C PRO A 461 16.69 -5.79 -18.66
N THR A 462 16.03 -6.80 -19.19
CA THR A 462 15.82 -6.97 -20.64
C THR A 462 14.92 -5.84 -21.13
N GLY A 463 15.45 -4.99 -22.01
CA GLY A 463 14.64 -4.01 -22.73
C GLY A 463 13.96 -4.73 -23.91
N TYR A 464 12.65 -4.63 -24.00
CA TYR A 464 11.89 -5.07 -25.16
C TYR A 464 11.50 -3.84 -25.98
N SER A 465 11.77 -3.86 -27.28
CA SER A 465 11.16 -2.93 -28.23
C SER A 465 10.27 -3.75 -29.17
N TRP A 466 9.00 -3.39 -29.27
CA TRP A 466 8.06 -4.00 -30.21
C TRP A 466 7.81 -3.03 -31.36
N ILE A 467 8.03 -3.51 -32.58
CA ILE A 467 7.57 -2.82 -33.77
C ILE A 467 6.24 -3.45 -34.13
N VAL A 468 5.15 -2.68 -33.99
CA VAL A 468 3.85 -3.11 -34.51
C VAL A 468 3.88 -2.84 -35.99
N SER A 469 4.11 -3.87 -36.81
CA SER A 469 3.81 -3.81 -38.22
C SER A 469 2.30 -3.86 -38.38
N GLY A 470 1.68 -2.68 -38.56
CA GLY A 470 0.25 -2.58 -38.86
C GLY A 470 -0.02 -3.16 -40.23
N ASN A 471 -0.63 -4.36 -40.29
CA ASN A 471 -1.49 -4.70 -41.41
C ASN A 471 -2.89 -4.20 -41.05
N CYS A 472 -3.28 -3.07 -41.65
CA CYS A 472 -4.66 -2.71 -41.79
C CYS A 472 -5.36 -3.76 -42.66
N VAL A 473 -6.34 -4.48 -42.09
CA VAL A 473 -7.52 -4.99 -42.80
C VAL A 473 -8.71 -4.71 -41.89
#